data_dd293c307725cb72e57fe9484b5a16fa
#
_entry.id   dd293c307725cb72e57fe9484b5a16fa
#
_cell.length_a   1.000
_cell.length_b   1.000
_cell.length_c   1.000
_cell.angle_alpha   90.00
_cell.angle_beta   90.00
_cell.angle_gamma   90.00
#
_symmetry.space_group_name_H-M   'P 1'
#
loop_
_entity.id
_entity.type
_entity.pdbx_description
1 polymer ?
#
loop_
_entity_poly.entity_id
_entity_poly.type
_entity_poly.pdbx_seq_one_letter_code
_entity_poly.pdbx_strand_id
1 'polypeptide(L)'
;MKEPIDSALKTIEEDYKVCLRIIGRYYDYLDLCGLKDFNKLSKYKWSYDRDRDNEYSYVCIRYGTSLLKKCLVKRRAFIEENDLYKWVENKDLIQEALDEAHQYIVNKINLVKNKIEDMKEIAENFEEKLGDISEDFDKINIASKKLGI
;
A
#
# COMPACT_ATOMS: atom_id res chain seq x y z
N MET A 1 30.75 -27.16 -16.80
CA MET A 1 29.52 -26.54 -17.35
C MET A 1 28.30 -26.58 -16.43
N LYS A 2 28.36 -27.23 -15.29
CA LYS A 2 27.28 -27.16 -14.27
C LYS A 2 27.18 -25.80 -13.56
N GLU A 3 28.31 -25.13 -13.31
CA GLU A 3 28.35 -23.86 -12.56
C GLU A 3 27.52 -22.73 -13.15
N PRO A 4 27.52 -22.45 -14.46
CA PRO A 4 26.67 -21.38 -15.00
C PRO A 4 25.17 -21.65 -14.88
N ILE A 5 24.75 -22.90 -14.97
CA ILE A 5 23.35 -23.30 -14.82
C ILE A 5 22.94 -23.21 -13.34
N ASP A 6 23.77 -23.69 -12.43
CA ASP A 6 23.53 -23.64 -11.00
C ASP A 6 23.49 -22.20 -10.50
N SER A 7 24.36 -21.33 -11.02
CA SER A 7 24.37 -19.91 -10.71
C SER A 7 23.10 -19.21 -11.21
N ALA A 8 22.65 -19.52 -12.42
CA ALA A 8 21.40 -18.97 -12.98
C ALA A 8 20.18 -19.42 -12.17
N LEU A 9 20.10 -20.70 -11.79
CA LEU A 9 19.01 -21.21 -10.94
C LEU A 9 18.99 -20.55 -9.59
N LYS A 10 20.15 -20.34 -8.98
CA LYS A 10 20.26 -19.65 -7.69
C LYS A 10 19.77 -18.21 -7.77
N THR A 11 20.10 -17.50 -8.83
CA THR A 11 19.61 -16.13 -9.07
C THR A 11 18.09 -16.11 -9.23
N ILE A 12 17.52 -17.03 -9.98
CA ILE A 12 16.06 -17.15 -10.16
C ILE A 12 15.37 -17.43 -8.82
N GLU A 13 15.92 -18.32 -7.99
CA GLU A 13 15.38 -18.62 -6.67
C GLU A 13 15.43 -17.42 -5.73
N GLU A 14 16.50 -16.64 -5.77
CA GLU A 14 16.64 -15.42 -4.98
C GLU A 14 15.63 -14.36 -5.42
N ASP A 15 15.46 -14.14 -6.71
CA ASP A 15 14.45 -13.23 -7.28
C ASP A 15 13.04 -13.67 -6.88
N TYR A 16 12.77 -14.96 -6.92
CA TYR A 16 11.48 -15.51 -6.49
C TYR A 16 11.17 -15.20 -5.03
N LYS A 17 12.13 -15.39 -4.14
CA LYS A 17 11.98 -15.07 -2.71
C LYS A 17 11.73 -13.58 -2.47
N VAL A 18 12.43 -12.72 -3.18
CA VAL A 18 12.21 -11.28 -3.14
C VAL A 18 10.80 -10.93 -3.61
N CYS A 19 10.36 -11.52 -4.72
CA CYS A 19 9.02 -11.34 -5.27
C CYS A 19 7.93 -11.73 -4.26
N LEU A 20 8.07 -12.85 -3.56
CA LEU A 20 7.12 -13.29 -2.54
C LEU A 20 6.98 -12.27 -1.41
N ARG A 21 8.09 -11.72 -0.94
CA ARG A 21 8.08 -10.69 0.12
C ARG A 21 7.42 -9.40 -0.34
N ILE A 22 7.68 -8.99 -1.56
CA ILE A 22 7.09 -7.78 -2.15
C ILE A 22 5.58 -7.95 -2.31
N ILE A 23 5.11 -9.10 -2.80
CA ILE A 23 3.69 -9.39 -2.94
C ILE A 23 2.97 -9.27 -1.59
N GLY A 24 3.51 -9.85 -0.54
CA GLY A 24 2.93 -9.76 0.80
C GLY A 24 2.83 -8.31 1.30
N ARG A 25 3.88 -7.54 1.14
CA ARG A 25 3.92 -6.12 1.54
C ARG A 25 2.95 -5.27 0.72
N TYR A 26 2.89 -5.47 -0.59
CA TYR A 26 2.00 -4.70 -1.45
C TYR A 26 0.54 -5.02 -1.17
N TYR A 27 0.22 -6.27 -0.85
CA TYR A 27 -1.13 -6.60 -0.40
C TYR A 27 -1.51 -5.79 0.84
N ASP A 28 -0.66 -5.75 1.85
CA ASP A 28 -0.91 -4.99 3.08
C ASP A 28 -1.10 -3.50 2.78
N TYR A 29 -0.29 -2.92 1.93
CA TYR A 29 -0.41 -1.51 1.54
C TYR A 29 -1.67 -1.24 0.72
N LEU A 30 -2.04 -2.14 -0.19
CA LEU A 30 -3.29 -2.03 -0.96
C LEU A 30 -4.51 -2.11 -0.04
N ASP A 31 -4.47 -3.00 0.94
CA ASP A 31 -5.54 -3.13 1.93
C ASP A 31 -5.73 -1.83 2.71
N LEU A 32 -4.63 -1.19 3.13
CA LEU A 32 -4.66 0.10 3.80
C LEU A 32 -5.11 1.26 2.89
N CYS A 33 -4.76 1.22 1.61
CA CYS A 33 -5.07 2.28 0.64
C CYS A 33 -6.44 2.16 -0.02
N GLY A 34 -7.09 1.01 0.09
CA GLY A 34 -8.38 0.73 -0.54
C GLY A 34 -8.30 -0.36 -1.60
N LEU A 35 -8.06 -1.60 -1.18
CA LEU A 35 -7.97 -2.77 -2.06
C LEU A 35 -9.19 -2.96 -2.95
N LYS A 36 -10.39 -2.73 -2.40
CA LYS A 36 -11.64 -2.88 -3.13
C LYS A 36 -11.73 -1.95 -4.34
N ASP A 37 -11.34 -0.69 -4.16
CA ASP A 37 -11.34 0.30 -5.24
C ASP A 37 -10.24 0.01 -6.26
N PHE A 38 -9.06 -0.38 -5.80
CA PHE A 38 -7.98 -0.82 -6.67
C PHE A 38 -8.42 -1.99 -7.56
N ASN A 39 -9.01 -3.02 -6.99
CA ASN A 39 -9.48 -4.19 -7.73
C ASN A 39 -10.58 -3.89 -8.74
N LYS A 40 -11.36 -2.83 -8.55
CA LYS A 40 -12.35 -2.38 -9.55
C LYS A 40 -11.70 -1.75 -10.77
N LEU A 41 -10.55 -1.08 -10.59
CA LEU A 41 -9.87 -0.33 -11.64
C LEU A 41 -8.83 -1.15 -12.38
N SER A 42 -8.17 -2.08 -11.68
CA SER A 42 -7.10 -2.90 -12.25
C SER A 42 -7.62 -4.14 -12.96
N LYS A 43 -6.93 -4.53 -14.03
CA LYS A 43 -7.13 -5.84 -14.66
C LYS A 43 -6.56 -6.99 -13.82
N TYR A 44 -5.69 -6.71 -12.88
CA TYR A 44 -5.18 -7.67 -11.91
C TYR A 44 -5.97 -7.58 -10.62
N LYS A 45 -6.41 -8.73 -10.10
CA LYS A 45 -7.20 -8.82 -8.89
C LYS A 45 -6.36 -9.43 -7.77
N TRP A 46 -6.25 -8.69 -6.67
CA TRP A 46 -5.56 -9.13 -5.48
C TRP A 46 -6.57 -9.56 -4.43
N SER A 47 -6.32 -10.69 -3.80
CA SER A 47 -7.20 -11.21 -2.77
C SER A 47 -6.42 -11.91 -1.67
N TYR A 48 -7.06 -12.01 -0.51
CA TYR A 48 -6.56 -12.78 0.62
C TYR A 48 -7.48 -13.99 0.79
N ASP A 49 -6.96 -15.17 0.46
CA ASP A 49 -7.71 -16.40 0.50
C ASP A 49 -7.29 -17.23 1.71
N ARG A 50 -8.27 -17.77 2.43
CA ARG A 50 -8.04 -18.62 3.59
C ARG A 50 -8.53 -20.03 3.31
N ASP A 51 -7.63 -20.99 3.43
CA ASP A 51 -7.98 -22.41 3.42
C ASP A 51 -8.32 -22.85 4.84
N ARG A 52 -9.60 -23.03 5.11
CA ARG A 52 -10.11 -23.38 6.44
C ARG A 52 -9.70 -24.77 6.90
N ASP A 53 -9.58 -25.72 5.96
CA ASP A 53 -9.29 -27.12 6.27
C ASP A 53 -7.84 -27.32 6.69
N ASN A 54 -6.92 -26.54 6.10
CA ASN A 54 -5.49 -26.64 6.34
C ASN A 54 -4.91 -25.47 7.16
N GLU A 55 -5.74 -24.51 7.57
CA GLU A 55 -5.32 -23.31 8.31
C GLU A 55 -4.26 -22.46 7.61
N TYR A 56 -4.23 -22.50 6.29
CA TYR A 56 -3.35 -21.67 5.46
C TYR A 56 -4.05 -20.40 5.01
N SER A 57 -3.27 -19.36 4.85
CA SER A 57 -3.73 -18.09 4.30
C SER A 57 -2.81 -17.67 3.17
N TYR A 58 -3.39 -17.18 2.08
CA TYR A 58 -2.67 -16.87 0.85
C TYR A 58 -3.04 -15.49 0.33
N VAL A 59 -2.04 -14.78 -0.17
CA VAL A 59 -2.27 -13.63 -1.05
C VAL A 59 -2.26 -14.15 -2.49
N CYS A 60 -3.31 -13.85 -3.24
CA CYS A 60 -3.48 -14.30 -4.61
C CYS A 60 -3.55 -13.12 -5.56
N ILE A 61 -2.89 -13.25 -6.70
CA ILE A 61 -2.98 -12.31 -7.82
C ILE A 61 -3.59 -13.06 -9.00
N ARG A 62 -4.70 -12.53 -9.54
CA ARG A 62 -5.40 -13.12 -10.68
C ARG A 62 -5.48 -12.13 -11.82
N TYR A 63 -5.41 -12.64 -13.05
CA TYR A 63 -5.72 -11.93 -14.27
C TYR A 63 -6.93 -12.61 -14.92
N GLY A 64 -8.09 -11.93 -14.91
CA GLY A 64 -9.35 -12.57 -15.24
C GLY A 64 -9.63 -13.75 -14.32
N THR A 65 -9.79 -14.94 -14.87
CA THR A 65 -9.98 -16.20 -14.13
C THR A 65 -8.67 -16.92 -13.83
N SER A 66 -7.57 -16.46 -14.41
CA SER A 66 -6.25 -17.12 -14.29
C SER A 66 -5.55 -16.70 -13.00
N LEU A 67 -5.13 -17.68 -12.23
CA LEU A 67 -4.31 -17.45 -11.05
C LEU A 67 -2.83 -17.31 -11.50
N LEU A 68 -2.27 -16.10 -11.31
CA LEU A 68 -0.89 -15.81 -11.65
C LEU A 68 0.08 -16.23 -10.55
N LYS A 69 -0.26 -15.94 -9.31
CA LYS A 69 0.56 -16.29 -8.15
C LYS A 69 -0.31 -16.44 -6.90
N LYS A 70 0.05 -17.43 -6.09
CA LYS A 70 -0.51 -17.71 -4.78
C LYS A 70 0.65 -17.76 -3.78
N CYS A 71 0.69 -16.80 -2.87
CA CYS A 71 1.76 -16.67 -1.89
C CYS A 71 1.25 -17.06 -0.51
N LEU A 72 1.92 -18.02 0.11
CA LEU A 72 1.65 -18.41 1.48
C LEU A 72 2.08 -17.30 2.43
N VAL A 73 1.17 -16.78 3.24
CA VAL A 73 1.46 -15.72 4.21
C VAL A 73 1.31 -16.18 5.66
N LYS A 74 0.55 -17.23 5.89
CA LYS A 74 0.37 -17.79 7.23
C LYS A 74 0.10 -19.29 7.17
N ARG A 75 0.79 -20.05 8.02
CA ARG A 75 0.60 -21.50 8.14
C ARG A 75 0.81 -21.95 9.58
N ARG A 76 0.11 -23.02 9.99
CA ARG A 76 0.35 -23.74 11.25
C ARG A 76 1.15 -25.02 11.05
N ALA A 77 1.01 -25.71 9.92
CA ALA A 77 1.78 -26.89 9.55
C ALA A 77 2.92 -26.52 8.60
N PHE A 78 4.01 -27.26 8.67
CA PHE A 78 5.23 -27.00 7.92
C PHE A 78 5.16 -27.59 6.51
N ILE A 79 4.46 -26.91 5.60
CA ILE A 79 4.49 -27.23 4.17
C ILE A 79 4.93 -25.98 3.41
N GLU A 80 6.02 -26.11 2.68
CA GLU A 80 6.52 -25.06 1.81
C GLU A 80 5.96 -25.24 0.40
N GLU A 81 5.14 -24.29 -0.07
CA GLU A 81 4.79 -24.21 -1.49
C GLU A 81 5.88 -23.48 -2.24
N ASN A 82 6.66 -24.23 -3.00
CA ASN A 82 7.67 -23.67 -3.89
C ASN A 82 7.23 -23.91 -5.33
N ASP A 83 6.50 -22.94 -5.91
CA ASP A 83 6.04 -22.98 -7.28
C ASP A 83 6.89 -22.07 -8.17
N LEU A 84 8.18 -22.36 -8.17
CA LEU A 84 9.18 -21.63 -8.94
C LEU A 84 8.88 -21.65 -10.45
N TYR A 85 8.43 -22.78 -10.96
CA TYR A 85 8.11 -22.95 -12.37
C TYR A 85 6.97 -22.02 -12.80
N LYS A 86 5.90 -21.98 -12.05
CA LYS A 86 4.76 -21.11 -12.31
C LYS A 86 5.12 -19.62 -12.21
N TRP A 87 6.00 -19.28 -11.29
CA TRP A 87 6.52 -17.93 -11.18
C TRP A 87 7.32 -17.51 -12.42
N VAL A 88 8.22 -18.36 -12.89
CA VAL A 88 9.00 -18.10 -14.11
C VAL A 88 8.09 -17.93 -15.32
N GLU A 89 7.08 -18.78 -15.46
CA GLU A 89 6.09 -18.71 -16.55
C GLU A 89 5.30 -17.40 -16.54
N ASN A 90 4.91 -16.92 -15.38
CA ASN A 90 4.06 -15.73 -15.20
C ASN A 90 4.84 -14.47 -14.80
N LYS A 91 6.15 -14.49 -14.81
CA LYS A 91 7.01 -13.44 -14.29
C LYS A 91 6.65 -12.05 -14.82
N ASP A 92 6.45 -11.91 -16.11
CA ASP A 92 6.16 -10.62 -16.74
C ASP A 92 4.79 -10.07 -16.32
N LEU A 93 3.80 -10.92 -16.24
CA LEU A 93 2.45 -10.53 -15.77
C LEU A 93 2.45 -10.19 -14.27
N ILE A 94 3.18 -10.93 -13.48
CA ILE A 94 3.33 -10.65 -12.04
C ILE A 94 4.04 -9.31 -11.85
N GLN A 95 5.09 -9.03 -12.62
CA GLN A 95 5.79 -7.75 -12.57
C GLN A 95 4.87 -6.59 -12.94
N GLU A 96 4.05 -6.74 -13.98
CA GLU A 96 3.06 -5.73 -14.36
C GLU A 96 2.04 -5.50 -13.24
N ALA A 97 1.56 -6.56 -12.61
CA ALA A 97 0.65 -6.47 -11.47
C ALA A 97 1.27 -5.72 -10.28
N LEU A 98 2.55 -5.98 -10.00
CA LEU A 98 3.31 -5.27 -8.96
C LEU A 98 3.51 -3.80 -9.30
N ASP A 99 3.82 -3.48 -10.55
CA ASP A 99 4.00 -2.10 -10.99
C ASP A 99 2.70 -1.29 -10.89
N GLU A 100 1.56 -1.86 -11.27
CA GLU A 100 0.26 -1.21 -11.10
C GLU A 100 -0.08 -0.98 -9.63
N ALA A 101 0.16 -1.96 -8.77
CA ALA A 101 -0.05 -1.85 -7.34
C ALA A 101 0.85 -0.76 -6.74
N HIS A 102 2.11 -0.75 -7.11
CA HIS A 102 3.08 0.27 -6.68
C HIS A 102 2.62 1.67 -7.05
N GLN A 103 2.22 1.88 -8.30
CA GLN A 103 1.75 3.18 -8.78
C GLN A 103 0.50 3.65 -8.05
N TYR A 104 -0.44 2.75 -7.79
CA TYR A 104 -1.64 3.08 -7.03
C TYR A 104 -1.32 3.50 -5.59
N ILE A 105 -0.43 2.78 -4.93
CA ILE A 105 0.00 3.07 -3.55
C ILE A 105 0.70 4.44 -3.50
N VAL A 106 1.64 4.70 -4.41
CA VAL A 106 2.37 5.98 -4.49
C VAL A 106 1.40 7.14 -4.72
N ASN A 107 0.45 6.98 -5.63
CA ASN A 107 -0.55 8.03 -5.90
C ASN A 107 -1.42 8.32 -4.68
N LYS A 108 -1.82 7.30 -3.93
CA LYS A 108 -2.60 7.47 -2.68
C LYS A 108 -1.78 8.17 -1.60
N ILE A 109 -0.52 7.80 -1.43
CA ILE A 109 0.38 8.46 -0.47
C ILE A 109 0.54 9.94 -0.81
N ASN A 110 0.75 10.26 -2.08
CA ASN A 110 0.88 11.65 -2.54
C ASN A 110 -0.41 12.46 -2.32
N LEU A 111 -1.57 11.86 -2.57
CA LEU A 111 -2.86 12.49 -2.28
C LEU A 111 -3.02 12.83 -0.81
N VAL A 112 -2.66 11.90 0.08
CA VAL A 112 -2.72 12.13 1.53
C VAL A 112 -1.75 13.22 1.96
N LYS A 113 -0.52 13.22 1.44
CA LYS A 113 0.49 14.25 1.70
C LYS A 113 0.00 15.64 1.28
N ASN A 114 -0.58 15.74 0.09
CA ASN A 114 -1.13 17.01 -0.42
C ASN A 114 -2.28 17.52 0.46
N LYS A 115 -3.16 16.63 0.91
CA LYS A 115 -4.24 17.00 1.83
C LYS A 115 -3.72 17.49 3.18
N ILE A 116 -2.67 16.86 3.70
CA ILE A 116 -2.02 17.30 4.95
C ILE A 116 -1.41 18.69 4.77
N GLU A 117 -0.74 18.97 3.66
CA GLU A 117 -0.19 20.29 3.35
C GLU A 117 -1.28 21.34 3.24
N ASP A 118 -2.37 21.05 2.52
CA ASP A 118 -3.53 21.95 2.41
C ASP A 118 -4.15 22.22 3.79
N MET A 119 -4.27 21.21 4.64
CA MET A 119 -4.78 21.37 6.00
C MET A 119 -3.87 22.23 6.86
N LYS A 120 -2.55 22.09 6.73
CA LYS A 120 -1.58 22.95 7.42
C LYS A 120 -1.72 24.39 7.02
N GLU A 121 -1.83 24.66 5.73
CA GLU A 121 -2.03 26.02 5.21
C GLU A 121 -3.33 26.64 5.73
N ILE A 122 -4.42 25.90 5.72
CA ILE A 122 -5.70 26.32 6.28
C ILE A 122 -5.56 26.61 7.79
N ALA A 123 -4.87 25.73 8.51
CA ALA A 123 -4.66 25.91 9.96
C ALA A 123 -3.83 27.17 10.26
N GLU A 124 -2.76 27.41 9.49
CA GLU A 124 -1.93 28.62 9.61
C GLU A 124 -2.74 29.88 9.34
N ASN A 125 -3.53 29.91 8.28
CA ASN A 125 -4.42 31.01 7.96
C ASN A 125 -5.47 31.25 9.06
N PHE A 126 -5.97 30.17 9.66
CA PHE A 126 -6.93 30.24 10.75
C PHE A 126 -6.30 30.81 12.02
N GLU A 127 -5.08 30.41 12.36
CA GLU A 127 -4.31 30.93 13.48
C GLU A 127 -4.05 32.44 13.33
N GLU A 128 -3.66 32.88 12.12
CA GLU A 128 -3.47 34.30 11.83
C GLU A 128 -4.73 35.11 12.03
N LYS A 129 -5.85 34.62 11.49
CA LYS A 129 -7.16 35.29 11.70
C LYS A 129 -7.59 35.33 13.15
N LEU A 130 -7.34 34.27 13.92
CA LEU A 130 -7.60 34.23 15.35
C LEU A 130 -6.74 35.24 16.10
N GLY A 131 -5.49 35.43 15.71
CA GLY A 131 -4.61 36.44 16.23
C GLY A 131 -5.16 37.86 16.01
N ASP A 132 -5.60 38.17 14.81
CA ASP A 132 -6.23 39.46 14.47
C ASP A 132 -7.49 39.71 15.29
N ILE A 133 -8.36 38.71 15.44
CA ILE A 133 -9.57 38.82 16.29
C ILE A 133 -9.20 39.02 17.73
N SER A 134 -8.20 38.37 18.27
CA SER A 134 -7.74 38.55 19.64
C SER A 134 -7.22 39.96 19.88
N GLU A 135 -6.47 40.55 18.96
CA GLU A 135 -6.03 41.93 19.04
C GLU A 135 -7.20 42.91 19.05
N ASP A 136 -8.18 42.72 18.19
CA ASP A 136 -9.39 43.55 18.14
C ASP A 136 -10.20 43.43 19.44
N PHE A 137 -10.28 42.21 19.97
CA PHE A 137 -10.97 41.97 21.24
C PHE A 137 -10.28 42.66 22.41
N ASP A 138 -8.94 42.65 22.43
CA ASP A 138 -8.15 43.38 23.45
C ASP A 138 -8.34 44.88 23.32
N LYS A 139 -8.37 45.44 22.13
CA LYS A 139 -8.66 46.88 21.90
C LYS A 139 -10.04 47.28 22.43
N ILE A 140 -11.05 46.46 22.16
CA ILE A 140 -12.42 46.67 22.68
C ILE A 140 -12.44 46.64 24.22
N ASN A 141 -11.75 45.69 24.83
CA ASN A 141 -11.66 45.58 26.28
C ASN A 141 -10.98 46.81 26.92
N ILE A 142 -9.91 47.30 26.30
CA ILE A 142 -9.23 48.53 26.76
C ILE A 142 -10.16 49.74 26.65
N ALA A 143 -10.86 49.87 25.52
CA ALA A 143 -11.80 50.95 25.30
C ALA A 143 -12.96 50.91 26.34
N SER A 144 -13.50 49.72 26.61
CA SER A 144 -14.54 49.49 27.59
C SER A 144 -14.09 49.87 28.99
N LYS A 145 -12.87 49.56 29.39
CA LYS A 145 -12.30 49.93 30.69
C LYS A 145 -12.12 51.43 30.82
N LYS A 146 -11.70 52.12 29.75
CA LYS A 146 -11.54 53.57 29.73
C LYS A 146 -12.88 54.29 29.84
N LEU A 147 -13.94 53.71 29.32
CA LEU A 147 -15.29 54.26 29.40
C LEU A 147 -16.04 53.88 30.67
N GLY A 148 -15.45 53.04 31.52
CA GLY A 148 -16.09 52.60 32.76
C GLY A 148 -17.24 51.63 32.60
N ILE A 149 -17.24 50.89 31.50
CA ILE A 149 -18.32 49.93 31.20
C ILE A 149 -17.95 48.53 31.65
#